data_84e61404bde300cec2f5c57582d4c313
#
_entry.id   84e61404bde300cec2f5c57582d4c313
#
_cell.length_a   1.000
_cell.length_b   1.000
_cell.length_c   1.000
_cell.angle_alpha   90.00
_cell.angle_beta   90.00
_cell.angle_gamma   90.00
#
_symmetry.space_group_name_H-M   'P 1'
#
loop_
_entity.id
_entity.type
_entity.pdbx_description
1 polymer ?
#
loop_
_entity_poly.entity_id
_entity_poly.type
_entity_poly.pdbx_seq_one_letter_code
_entity_poly.pdbx_strand_id
1 'polypeptide(L)'
;KVRDINAESDDVNRYTMDYLTKIEVFAKKYDVLVFVVAHPTKMYKNQKTGEIDEPTMYSIKGGGEWYDASYHGLLVHRNYDLNTVKVKILKCKFQNLGTNGAECHFTWDRNSGCYIPHTPAEDQNMPWE
;
A
#
# COMPACT_ATOMS: atom_id res chain seq x y z
N LYS A 1 14.73 -7.90 -3.34
CA LYS A 1 14.14 -9.08 -2.65
C LYS A 1 15.20 -9.65 -1.73
N VAL A 2 15.21 -9.21 -0.48
CA VAL A 2 16.11 -9.78 0.54
C VAL A 2 15.52 -11.11 0.95
N ARG A 3 16.05 -12.21 0.45
CA ARG A 3 15.79 -13.55 0.98
C ARG A 3 16.90 -13.86 1.97
N ASP A 4 16.55 -14.13 3.20
CA ASP A 4 17.49 -14.76 4.12
C ASP A 4 17.70 -16.19 3.66
N ILE A 5 18.87 -16.47 3.08
CA ILE A 5 19.24 -17.79 2.55
C ILE A 5 19.41 -18.85 3.65
N ASN A 6 19.38 -18.44 4.92
CA ASN A 6 19.50 -19.34 6.07
C ASN A 6 18.14 -19.65 6.74
N ALA A 7 17.03 -19.14 6.20
CA ALA A 7 15.71 -19.49 6.73
C ALA A 7 15.32 -20.91 6.30
N GLU A 8 15.47 -21.87 7.19
CA GLU A 8 15.05 -23.27 6.99
C GLU A 8 13.53 -23.48 6.98
N SER A 9 12.73 -22.43 6.95
CA SER A 9 11.30 -22.59 7.04
C SER A 9 10.62 -22.37 5.70
N ASP A 10 10.00 -23.40 5.17
CA ASP A 10 9.05 -23.36 4.06
C ASP A 10 7.78 -22.55 4.42
N ASP A 11 7.64 -22.11 5.66
CA ASP A 11 6.55 -21.30 6.14
C ASP A 11 6.79 -19.81 5.86
N VAL A 12 6.19 -19.33 4.78
CA VAL A 12 6.26 -17.93 4.34
C VAL A 12 5.73 -16.97 5.41
N ASN A 13 4.73 -17.40 6.18
CA ASN A 13 4.10 -16.56 7.19
C ASN A 13 5.06 -16.33 8.36
N ARG A 14 5.71 -17.39 8.83
CA ARG A 14 6.71 -17.29 9.90
C ARG A 14 7.88 -16.40 9.48
N TYR A 15 8.38 -16.59 8.26
CA TYR A 15 9.45 -15.74 7.73
C TYR A 15 9.02 -14.27 7.66
N THR A 16 7.78 -14.02 7.21
CA THR A 16 7.23 -12.65 7.12
C THR A 16 7.12 -12.02 8.50
N MET A 17 6.62 -12.75 9.50
CA MET A 17 6.52 -12.26 10.88
C MET A 17 7.90 -11.94 11.47
N ASP A 18 8.88 -12.83 11.34
CA ASP A 18 10.24 -12.61 11.83
C ASP A 18 10.89 -11.36 11.18
N TYR A 19 10.69 -11.20 9.88
CA TYR A 19 11.18 -10.05 9.14
C TYR A 19 10.55 -8.73 9.62
N LEU A 20 9.23 -8.70 9.74
CA LEU A 20 8.49 -7.51 10.18
C LEU A 20 8.80 -7.16 11.64
N THR A 21 8.94 -8.15 12.51
CA THR A 21 9.36 -7.95 13.90
C THR A 21 10.76 -7.32 13.99
N LYS A 22 11.71 -7.78 13.17
CA LYS A 22 13.06 -7.18 13.12
C LYS A 22 13.02 -5.71 12.66
N ILE A 23 12.17 -5.39 11.68
CA ILE A 23 11.97 -4.01 11.21
C ILE A 23 11.37 -3.15 12.32
N GLU A 24 10.36 -3.64 13.02
CA GLU A 24 9.74 -2.90 14.12
C GLU A 24 10.73 -2.60 15.25
N VAL A 25 11.51 -3.61 15.66
CA VAL A 25 12.58 -3.45 16.66
C VAL A 25 13.62 -2.43 16.20
N PHE A 26 14.03 -2.49 14.95
CA PHE A 26 14.97 -1.53 14.36
C PHE A 26 14.40 -0.11 14.39
N ALA A 27 13.16 0.08 13.92
CA ALA A 27 12.50 1.37 13.90
C ALA A 27 12.41 2.01 15.30
N LYS A 28 12.01 1.22 16.30
CA LYS A 28 11.93 1.66 17.69
C LYS A 28 13.31 1.97 18.29
N LYS A 29 14.31 1.13 18.01
CA LYS A 29 15.67 1.31 18.56
C LYS A 29 16.34 2.59 18.07
N TYR A 30 16.12 2.93 16.81
CA TYR A 30 16.78 4.07 16.17
C TYR A 30 15.88 5.30 16.01
N ASP A 31 14.63 5.21 16.49
CA ASP A 31 13.60 6.27 16.38
C ASP A 31 13.45 6.75 14.93
N VAL A 32 13.27 5.82 14.01
CA VAL A 32 13.15 6.09 12.58
C VAL A 32 11.85 5.58 12.00
N LEU A 33 11.36 6.26 10.96
CA LEU A 33 10.26 5.79 10.14
C LEU A 33 10.79 4.85 9.05
N VAL A 34 10.20 3.66 8.94
CA VAL A 34 10.59 2.66 7.94
C VAL A 34 9.43 2.45 6.96
N PHE A 35 9.69 2.65 5.68
CA PHE A 35 8.79 2.28 4.60
C PHE A 35 9.22 0.97 3.97
N VAL A 36 8.31 0.01 3.90
CA VAL A 36 8.53 -1.26 3.23
C VAL A 36 7.65 -1.31 1.99
N VAL A 37 8.26 -1.43 0.83
CA VAL A 37 7.55 -1.58 -0.44
C VAL A 37 7.35 -3.05 -0.73
N ALA A 38 6.08 -3.46 -0.86
CA ALA A 38 5.70 -4.82 -1.20
C ALA A 38 4.79 -4.83 -2.43
N HIS A 39 4.89 -5.87 -3.24
CA HIS A 39 4.03 -6.07 -4.40
C HIS A 39 2.93 -7.08 -4.10
N PRO A 40 1.70 -6.86 -4.58
CA PRO A 40 0.65 -7.87 -4.49
C PRO A 40 1.05 -9.14 -5.27
N THR A 41 0.48 -10.25 -4.87
CA THR A 41 0.53 -11.49 -5.66
C THR A 41 -0.19 -11.27 -7.00
N LYS A 42 -0.02 -12.23 -7.93
CA LYS A 42 -0.69 -12.12 -9.22
C LYS A 42 -2.21 -12.00 -9.02
N MET A 43 -2.76 -10.87 -9.45
CA MET A 43 -4.19 -10.60 -9.40
C MET A 43 -4.86 -11.17 -10.65
N TYR A 44 -6.06 -11.72 -10.49
CA TYR A 44 -6.86 -12.25 -11.59
C TYR A 44 -8.09 -11.36 -11.79
N LYS A 45 -8.60 -11.36 -13.01
CA LYS A 45 -9.88 -10.69 -13.30
C LYS A 45 -11.01 -11.36 -12.53
N ASN A 46 -11.83 -10.55 -11.92
CA ASN A 46 -13.07 -10.99 -11.28
C ASN A 46 -14.00 -11.55 -12.37
N GLN A 47 -14.48 -12.78 -12.21
CA GLN A 47 -15.32 -13.44 -13.21
C GLN A 47 -16.69 -12.76 -13.41
N LYS A 48 -17.15 -12.00 -12.42
CA LYS A 48 -18.45 -11.32 -12.47
C LYS A 48 -18.35 -9.94 -13.12
N THR A 49 -17.30 -9.19 -12.82
CA THR A 49 -17.12 -7.80 -13.28
C THR A 49 -16.21 -7.69 -14.51
N GLY A 50 -15.38 -8.71 -14.78
CA GLY A 50 -14.36 -8.67 -15.82
C GLY A 50 -13.15 -7.80 -15.51
N GLU A 51 -13.14 -7.11 -14.37
CA GLU A 51 -12.10 -6.21 -13.92
C GLU A 51 -11.18 -6.87 -12.90
N ILE A 52 -9.99 -6.31 -12.71
CA ILE A 52 -9.07 -6.72 -11.63
C ILE A 52 -9.46 -5.94 -10.39
N ASP A 53 -9.82 -6.67 -9.32
CA ASP A 53 -10.14 -6.05 -8.04
C ASP A 53 -8.97 -5.20 -7.51
N GLU A 54 -9.28 -4.14 -6.78
CA GLU A 54 -8.27 -3.28 -6.17
C GLU A 54 -7.45 -4.08 -5.13
N PRO A 55 -6.10 -4.03 -5.20
CA PRO A 55 -5.28 -4.73 -4.23
C PRO A 55 -5.50 -4.23 -2.81
N THR A 56 -5.47 -5.13 -1.86
CA THR A 56 -5.46 -4.86 -0.43
C THR A 56 -4.15 -5.33 0.19
N MET A 57 -3.94 -5.07 1.48
CA MET A 57 -2.77 -5.61 2.18
C MET A 57 -2.76 -7.14 2.21
N TYR A 58 -3.94 -7.77 2.17
CA TYR A 58 -4.08 -9.24 2.07
C TYR A 58 -3.69 -9.80 0.70
N SER A 59 -3.57 -8.95 -0.30
CA SER A 59 -3.10 -9.36 -1.63
C SER A 59 -1.58 -9.59 -1.70
N ILE A 60 -0.83 -9.22 -0.66
CA ILE A 60 0.59 -9.51 -0.53
C ILE A 60 0.76 -10.95 -0.05
N LYS A 61 1.79 -11.67 -0.50
CA LYS A 61 2.10 -13.01 0.03
C LYS A 61 2.42 -12.92 1.53
N GLY A 62 1.68 -13.65 2.38
CA GLY A 62 1.70 -13.47 3.83
C GLY A 62 0.90 -12.24 4.28
N GLY A 63 -0.24 -11.98 3.63
CA GLY A 63 -1.01 -10.75 3.77
C GLY A 63 -1.53 -10.47 5.17
N GLY A 64 -1.90 -11.51 5.93
CA GLY A 64 -2.35 -11.37 7.32
C GLY A 64 -1.27 -10.73 8.19
N GLU A 65 -0.06 -11.26 8.12
CA GLU A 65 1.09 -10.79 8.89
C GLU A 65 1.47 -9.33 8.53
N TRP A 66 1.39 -8.97 7.24
CA TRP A 66 1.61 -7.60 6.80
C TRP A 66 0.59 -6.65 7.40
N TYR A 67 -0.69 -7.07 7.37
CA TYR A 67 -1.75 -6.27 7.96
C TYR A 67 -1.55 -6.11 9.46
N ASP A 68 -1.28 -7.19 10.18
CA ASP A 68 -1.20 -7.17 11.64
C ASP A 68 0.01 -6.37 12.15
N ALA A 69 1.18 -6.56 11.58
CA ALA A 69 2.42 -5.94 12.03
C ALA A 69 2.55 -4.46 11.63
N SER A 70 1.92 -4.01 10.54
CA SER A 70 2.07 -2.62 10.11
C SER A 70 1.22 -1.65 10.91
N TYR A 71 1.74 -0.44 11.16
CA TYR A 71 0.99 0.68 11.72
C TYR A 71 0.13 1.37 10.67
N HIS A 72 0.65 1.49 9.45
CA HIS A 72 -0.01 2.11 8.32
C HIS A 72 0.17 1.26 7.07
N GLY A 73 -0.84 1.21 6.24
CA GLY A 73 -0.79 0.59 4.92
C GLY A 73 -1.25 1.57 3.86
N LEU A 74 -0.45 1.74 2.83
CA LEU A 74 -0.77 2.60 1.69
C LEU A 74 -0.81 1.77 0.41
N LEU A 75 -1.85 1.96 -0.38
CA LEU A 75 -1.90 1.48 -1.76
C LEU A 75 -1.45 2.61 -2.68
N VAL A 76 -0.52 2.32 -3.57
CA VAL A 76 -0.19 3.17 -4.71
C VAL A 76 -0.58 2.42 -5.97
N HIS A 77 -1.63 2.87 -6.63
CA HIS A 77 -2.18 2.22 -7.81
C HIS A 77 -2.13 3.16 -9.02
N ARG A 78 -1.45 2.72 -10.07
CA ARG A 78 -1.32 3.50 -11.31
C ARG A 78 -2.29 2.99 -12.36
N ASN A 79 -3.08 3.92 -12.91
CA ASN A 79 -3.85 3.71 -14.12
C ASN A 79 -3.05 4.27 -15.30
N TYR A 80 -2.57 3.39 -16.19
CA TYR A 80 -1.74 3.79 -17.32
C TYR A 80 -2.55 4.43 -18.44
N ASP A 81 -3.81 4.04 -18.62
CA ASP A 81 -4.69 4.56 -19.68
C ASP A 81 -5.07 6.02 -19.41
N LEU A 82 -5.36 6.34 -18.16
CA LEU A 82 -5.71 7.69 -17.71
C LEU A 82 -4.49 8.52 -17.25
N ASN A 83 -3.30 7.93 -17.22
CA ASN A 83 -2.09 8.54 -16.66
C ASN A 83 -2.26 9.09 -15.23
N THR A 84 -3.10 8.44 -14.44
CA THR A 84 -3.38 8.82 -13.05
C THR A 84 -2.76 7.85 -12.06
N VAL A 85 -2.46 8.34 -10.86
CA VAL A 85 -2.02 7.53 -9.72
C VAL A 85 -2.94 7.82 -8.55
N LYS A 86 -3.50 6.76 -7.99
CA LYS A 86 -4.27 6.80 -6.75
C LYS A 86 -3.40 6.35 -5.59
N VAL A 87 -3.39 7.12 -4.52
CA VAL A 87 -2.83 6.75 -3.23
C VAL A 87 -3.97 6.63 -2.23
N LYS A 88 -4.13 5.45 -1.63
CA LYS A 88 -5.22 5.14 -0.71
C LYS A 88 -4.71 4.60 0.61
N ILE A 89 -5.30 5.05 1.71
CA ILE A 89 -5.03 4.52 3.04
C ILE A 89 -5.77 3.19 3.22
N LEU A 90 -5.03 2.08 3.20
CA LEU A 90 -5.58 0.74 3.46
C LEU A 90 -5.68 0.43 4.94
N LYS A 91 -4.76 0.98 5.74
CA LYS A 91 -4.74 0.84 7.20
C LYS A 91 -4.16 2.09 7.84
N CYS A 92 -4.84 2.58 8.86
CA CYS A 92 -4.32 3.56 9.81
C CYS A 92 -4.62 3.07 11.21
N LYS A 93 -3.58 2.69 11.98
CA LYS A 93 -3.73 2.16 13.34
C LYS A 93 -4.26 3.22 14.31
N PHE A 94 -3.85 4.46 14.12
CA PHE A 94 -4.24 5.58 14.96
C PHE A 94 -5.23 6.46 14.21
N GLN A 95 -6.50 6.38 14.58
CA GLN A 95 -7.60 7.08 13.88
C GLN A 95 -7.47 8.61 13.88
N ASN A 96 -6.74 9.18 14.83
CA ASN A 96 -6.45 10.61 14.88
C ASN A 96 -5.43 11.07 13.82
N LEU A 97 -4.73 10.15 13.16
CA LEU A 97 -3.73 10.45 12.14
C LEU A 97 -4.24 10.29 10.70
N GLY A 98 -5.39 9.65 10.52
CA GLY A 98 -5.94 9.45 9.19
C GLY A 98 -7.16 8.53 9.19
N THR A 99 -7.88 8.54 8.08
CA THR A 99 -9.10 7.75 7.87
C THR A 99 -8.82 6.60 6.92
N ASN A 100 -9.15 5.37 7.33
CA ASN A 100 -9.10 4.21 6.45
C ASN A 100 -10.02 4.42 5.25
N GLY A 101 -9.52 4.12 4.06
CA GLY A 101 -10.24 4.31 2.81
C GLY A 101 -10.09 5.70 2.19
N ALA A 102 -9.55 6.69 2.92
CA ALA A 102 -9.25 7.99 2.32
C ALA A 102 -8.25 7.84 1.17
N GLU A 103 -8.48 8.57 0.10
CA GLU A 103 -7.65 8.50 -1.10
C GLU A 103 -7.37 9.87 -1.70
N CYS A 104 -6.27 9.97 -2.42
CA CYS A 104 -5.92 11.13 -3.22
C CYS A 104 -5.43 10.68 -4.60
N HIS A 105 -5.60 11.55 -5.57
CA HIS A 105 -5.29 11.27 -6.96
C HIS A 105 -4.22 12.24 -7.48
N PHE A 106 -3.37 11.72 -8.35
CA PHE A 106 -2.29 12.48 -8.96
C PHE A 106 -2.23 12.17 -10.46
N THR A 107 -1.73 13.12 -11.24
CA THR A 107 -1.34 12.92 -12.63
C THR A 107 0.18 13.00 -12.73
N TRP A 108 0.77 12.12 -13.52
CA TRP A 108 2.21 12.19 -13.79
C TRP A 108 2.49 13.23 -14.87
N ASP A 109 3.22 14.28 -14.52
CA ASP A 109 3.74 15.24 -15.48
C ASP A 109 5.13 14.83 -15.97
N ARG A 110 5.21 14.55 -17.27
CA ARG A 110 6.44 14.12 -17.92
C ARG A 110 7.49 15.23 -18.03
N ASN A 111 7.05 16.49 -18.09
CA ASN A 111 7.95 17.61 -18.28
C ASN A 111 8.72 17.94 -17.00
N SER A 112 8.03 17.96 -15.88
CA SER A 112 8.64 18.22 -14.57
C SER A 112 9.18 16.96 -13.88
N GLY A 113 8.76 15.76 -14.30
CA GLY A 113 9.06 14.50 -13.61
C GLY A 113 8.40 14.41 -12.23
N CYS A 114 7.30 15.11 -12.01
CA CYS A 114 6.60 15.18 -10.73
C CYS A 114 5.16 14.66 -10.83
N TYR A 115 4.60 14.32 -9.68
CA TYR A 115 3.17 14.06 -9.54
C TYR A 115 2.45 15.36 -9.20
N ILE A 116 1.44 15.70 -9.98
CA ILE A 116 0.58 16.87 -9.77
C ILE A 116 -0.75 16.38 -9.19
N PRO A 117 -1.28 17.03 -8.13
CA PRO A 117 -2.59 16.67 -7.60
C PRO A 117 -3.66 16.71 -8.70
N HIS A 118 -4.47 15.66 -8.75
CA HIS A 118 -5.58 15.53 -9.67
C HIS A 118 -6.86 15.41 -8.86
N THR A 119 -7.75 16.41 -8.99
CA THR A 119 -9.07 16.36 -8.39
C THR A 119 -10.01 15.74 -9.41
N PRO A 120 -10.64 14.59 -9.15
CA PRO A 120 -11.68 14.06 -10.01
C PRO A 120 -12.80 15.05 -10.21
N ALA A 121 -13.39 15.09 -11.41
CA ALA A 121 -14.44 16.06 -11.75
C ALA A 121 -15.68 16.02 -10.84
N GLU A 122 -15.88 14.92 -10.12
CA GLU A 122 -16.96 14.74 -9.15
C GLU A 122 -16.75 15.51 -7.83
N ASP A 123 -15.50 15.84 -7.47
CA ASP A 123 -15.17 16.55 -6.23
C ASP A 123 -15.21 18.08 -6.36
N GLN A 124 -15.53 18.60 -7.55
CA GLN A 124 -15.64 20.06 -7.77
C GLN A 124 -16.89 20.70 -7.14
N ASN A 125 -17.79 19.91 -6.53
CA ASN A 125 -19.00 20.38 -5.86
C ASN A 125 -18.95 20.15 -4.33
N MET A 126 -17.81 20.31 -3.70
CA MET A 126 -17.72 20.25 -2.24
C MET A 126 -18.32 21.51 -1.60
N PRO A 127 -19.29 21.39 -0.66
CA PRO A 127 -20.11 22.50 -0.16
C PRO A 127 -19.47 23.33 0.97
N TRP A 128 -18.15 23.43 1.05
CA TRP A 128 -17.46 24.22 2.08
C TRP A 128 -16.58 25.34 1.53
N GLU A 129 -17.02 26.00 0.48
CA GLU A 129 -16.59 27.37 0.17
C GLU A 129 -17.60 28.39 0.66
#